data_18018c79e1f226aa3d73db3183a0bb88
#
_entry.id   18018c79e1f226aa3d73db3183a0bb88
#
_cell.length_a   1.000
_cell.length_b   1.000
_cell.length_c   1.000
_cell.angle_alpha   90.00
_cell.angle_beta   90.00
_cell.angle_gamma   90.00
#
_symmetry.space_group_name_H-M   'P 1'
#
loop_
_entity.id
_entity.type
_entity.pdbx_description
1 polymer ?
#
loop_
_entity_poly.entity_id
_entity_poly.type
_entity_poly.pdbx_seq_one_letter_code
_entity_poly.pdbx_strand_id
1 'polypeptide(L)'
;MKRASTKPATPLKYCYQYPRPAVAVDLVVTRWTKPKSGERQRELLLIQRKHEPYAGCWALPGGFLDEHETLEQAAVRELMEETRVVARKLIPLGAFSTVNRDPRGRVISFSYATEVPSTTRHQAGDDAAAAEWFPVKRLPKLAFDHAEIIATARRKWSLTTNRH
;
A
#
# COMPACT_ATOMS: atom_id res chain seq x y z
N MET A 1 44.23 -25.31 8.12
CA MET A 1 43.57 -24.00 8.08
C MET A 1 42.87 -23.84 6.72
N LYS A 2 41.55 -23.98 6.64
CA LYS A 2 40.79 -23.77 5.42
C LYS A 2 40.51 -22.28 5.27
N ARG A 3 41.02 -21.63 4.21
CA ARG A 3 40.69 -20.25 3.86
C ARG A 3 39.21 -20.17 3.49
N ALA A 4 38.46 -19.37 4.20
CA ALA A 4 37.08 -19.02 3.82
C ALA A 4 37.10 -18.30 2.47
N SER A 5 36.47 -18.89 1.48
CA SER A 5 36.21 -18.26 0.18
C SER A 5 35.15 -17.18 0.36
N THR A 6 35.58 -15.93 0.51
CA THR A 6 34.70 -14.79 0.41
C THR A 6 34.26 -14.65 -1.06
N LYS A 7 33.01 -15.00 -1.37
CA LYS A 7 32.41 -14.62 -2.65
C LYS A 7 32.57 -13.09 -2.82
N PRO A 8 33.05 -12.60 -3.97
CA PRO A 8 33.08 -11.17 -4.21
C PRO A 8 31.64 -10.62 -4.10
N ALA A 9 31.49 -9.54 -3.33
CA ALA A 9 30.21 -8.85 -3.25
C ALA A 9 29.80 -8.41 -4.66
N THR A 10 28.59 -8.76 -5.10
CA THR A 10 28.03 -8.27 -6.35
C THR A 10 28.10 -6.75 -6.34
N PRO A 11 28.74 -6.10 -7.33
CA PRO A 11 28.81 -4.64 -7.34
C PRO A 11 27.38 -4.07 -7.32
N LEU A 12 27.14 -3.09 -6.44
CA LEU A 12 25.86 -2.38 -6.40
C LEU A 12 25.57 -1.81 -7.80
N LYS A 13 24.42 -2.11 -8.36
CA LYS A 13 24.00 -1.64 -9.69
C LYS A 13 24.00 -0.10 -9.79
N TYR A 14 23.75 0.57 -8.64
CA TYR A 14 23.69 2.02 -8.54
C TYR A 14 24.58 2.52 -7.40
N CYS A 15 25.41 3.55 -7.71
CA CYS A 15 26.20 4.25 -6.73
C CYS A 15 25.97 5.76 -6.91
N TYR A 16 25.57 6.44 -5.83
CA TYR A 16 25.22 7.87 -5.88
C TYR A 16 26.13 8.66 -4.95
N GLN A 17 26.51 9.89 -5.37
CA GLN A 17 27.31 10.81 -4.56
C GLN A 17 26.55 11.27 -3.30
N TYR A 18 25.22 11.39 -3.38
CA TYR A 18 24.37 11.82 -2.27
C TYR A 18 23.30 10.75 -1.98
N PRO A 19 22.89 10.59 -0.71
CA PRO A 19 21.78 9.71 -0.36
C PRO A 19 20.50 10.05 -1.15
N ARG A 20 19.82 9.03 -1.65
CA ARG A 20 18.54 9.18 -2.35
C ARG A 20 17.44 8.44 -1.61
N PRO A 21 16.24 9.02 -1.45
CA PRO A 21 15.12 8.28 -0.92
C PRO A 21 14.66 7.22 -1.92
N ALA A 22 14.22 6.08 -1.42
CA ALA A 22 13.42 5.17 -2.21
C ALA A 22 12.02 5.76 -2.39
N VAL A 23 11.41 5.50 -3.54
CA VAL A 23 10.03 5.92 -3.84
C VAL A 23 9.12 4.71 -3.76
N ALA A 24 7.98 4.87 -3.10
CA ALA A 24 6.97 3.85 -2.96
C ALA A 24 5.59 4.40 -3.31
N VAL A 25 4.63 3.52 -3.48
CA VAL A 25 3.21 3.84 -3.64
C VAL A 25 2.38 3.05 -2.63
N ASP A 26 1.29 3.66 -2.13
CA ASP A 26 0.31 3.03 -1.26
C ASP A 26 -1.11 3.33 -1.75
N LEU A 27 -2.02 2.35 -1.70
CA LEU A 27 -3.38 2.50 -2.22
C LEU A 27 -4.44 2.31 -1.15
N VAL A 28 -5.30 3.30 -1.02
CA VAL A 28 -6.54 3.23 -0.23
C VAL A 28 -7.66 2.73 -1.14
N VAL A 29 -7.87 1.42 -1.17
CA VAL A 29 -8.88 0.76 -2.02
C VAL A 29 -10.14 0.53 -1.22
N THR A 30 -11.26 1.11 -1.65
CA THR A 30 -12.52 1.01 -0.92
C THR A 30 -13.65 0.46 -1.78
N ARG A 31 -14.65 -0.08 -1.10
CA ARG A 31 -15.95 -0.44 -1.67
C ARG A 31 -17.07 -0.13 -0.70
N TRP A 32 -18.30 -0.04 -1.22
CA TRP A 32 -19.49 0.05 -0.40
C TRP A 32 -20.21 -1.30 -0.35
N THR A 33 -20.56 -1.74 0.86
CA THR A 33 -21.34 -2.96 1.07
C THR A 33 -22.57 -2.65 1.90
N LYS A 34 -23.59 -3.52 1.80
CA LYS A 34 -24.79 -3.49 2.64
C LYS A 34 -24.88 -4.85 3.37
N PRO A 35 -24.35 -4.95 4.60
CA PRO A 35 -24.46 -6.15 5.40
C PRO A 35 -25.94 -6.53 5.65
N LYS A 36 -26.20 -7.81 5.90
CA LYS A 36 -27.56 -8.29 6.22
C LYS A 36 -28.16 -7.59 7.45
N SER A 37 -27.31 -7.09 8.35
CA SER A 37 -27.70 -6.50 9.63
C SER A 37 -27.99 -4.99 9.57
N GLY A 38 -27.94 -4.32 8.39
CA GLY A 38 -28.27 -2.93 8.48
C GLY A 38 -27.72 -1.96 7.42
N GLU A 39 -27.12 -0.89 7.88
CA GLU A 39 -26.72 0.27 7.08
C GLU A 39 -25.57 -0.01 6.12
N ARG A 40 -25.58 0.71 5.02
CA ARG A 40 -24.49 0.71 4.04
C ARG A 40 -23.19 1.13 4.73
N GLN A 41 -22.14 0.32 4.57
CA GLN A 41 -20.82 0.60 5.14
C GLN A 41 -19.73 0.64 4.08
N ARG A 42 -18.72 1.45 4.33
CA ARG A 42 -17.50 1.46 3.51
C ARG A 42 -16.51 0.46 4.07
N GLU A 43 -15.93 -0.36 3.21
CA GLU A 43 -14.87 -1.29 3.53
C GLU A 43 -13.57 -0.87 2.84
N LEU A 44 -12.46 -1.20 3.45
CA LEU A 44 -11.08 -0.96 3.00
C LEU A 44 -10.38 -2.29 2.76
N LEU A 45 -9.75 -2.45 1.62
CA LEU A 45 -8.91 -3.61 1.32
C LEU A 45 -7.54 -3.42 1.97
N LEU A 46 -7.12 -4.43 2.74
CA LEU A 46 -5.79 -4.51 3.33
C LEU A 46 -5.14 -5.84 2.98
N ILE A 47 -3.83 -5.83 2.94
CA ILE A 47 -3.01 -7.04 2.85
C ILE A 47 -2.34 -7.33 4.18
N GLN A 48 -2.12 -8.60 4.51
CA GLN A 48 -1.31 -8.99 5.65
C GLN A 48 0.14 -9.18 5.19
N ARG A 49 1.06 -8.48 5.83
CA ARG A 49 2.47 -8.53 5.48
C ARG A 49 3.07 -9.88 5.82
N LYS A 50 3.78 -10.48 4.87
CA LYS A 50 4.46 -11.77 5.02
C LYS A 50 5.84 -11.64 5.66
N HIS A 51 6.52 -10.52 5.38
CA HIS A 51 7.92 -10.30 5.74
C HIS A 51 8.11 -9.06 6.61
N GLU A 52 9.24 -9.02 7.35
CA GLU A 52 9.67 -7.84 8.08
C GLU A 52 10.01 -6.66 7.13
N PRO A 53 9.88 -5.42 7.58
CA PRO A 53 9.34 -4.98 8.87
C PRO A 53 7.82 -5.16 8.96
N TYR A 54 7.31 -5.32 10.17
CA TYR A 54 5.88 -5.46 10.48
C TYR A 54 5.24 -6.77 9.97
N ALA A 55 5.96 -7.88 9.94
CA ALA A 55 5.39 -9.18 9.59
C ALA A 55 4.12 -9.48 10.42
N GLY A 56 3.08 -10.00 9.77
CA GLY A 56 1.77 -10.27 10.38
C GLY A 56 0.87 -9.05 10.60
N CYS A 57 1.38 -7.81 10.48
CA CYS A 57 0.53 -6.61 10.52
C CYS A 57 -0.18 -6.40 9.18
N TRP A 58 -1.30 -5.67 9.25
CA TRP A 58 -2.06 -5.29 8.08
C TRP A 58 -1.53 -3.99 7.47
N ALA A 59 -1.54 -3.90 6.15
CA ALA A 59 -1.01 -2.78 5.40
C ALA A 59 -1.94 -2.40 4.24
N LEU A 60 -1.82 -1.17 3.75
CA LEU A 60 -2.35 -0.82 2.44
C LEU A 60 -1.60 -1.61 1.37
N PRO A 61 -2.27 -2.03 0.28
CA PRO A 61 -1.58 -2.52 -0.91
C PRO A 61 -0.60 -1.48 -1.44
N GLY A 62 0.61 -1.91 -1.82
CA GLY A 62 1.63 -1.01 -2.33
C GLY A 62 3.04 -1.54 -2.19
N GLY A 63 3.97 -0.88 -2.86
CA GLY A 63 5.36 -1.28 -2.90
C GLY A 63 6.27 -0.22 -3.50
N PHE A 64 7.48 -0.62 -3.86
CA PHE A 64 8.46 0.29 -4.43
C PHE A 64 8.23 0.52 -5.92
N LEU A 65 8.56 1.74 -6.36
CA LEU A 65 8.57 2.11 -7.76
C LEU A 65 9.71 1.39 -8.50
N ASP A 66 9.38 0.74 -9.61
CA ASP A 66 10.36 0.18 -10.53
C ASP A 66 10.97 1.25 -11.45
N GLU A 67 12.14 0.94 -12.05
CA GLU A 67 12.94 1.88 -12.84
C GLU A 67 12.21 2.46 -14.07
N HIS A 68 11.27 1.72 -14.64
CA HIS A 68 10.66 2.02 -15.94
C HIS A 68 9.14 2.21 -15.87
N GLU A 69 8.61 2.60 -14.71
CA GLU A 69 7.17 2.82 -14.54
C GLU A 69 6.87 4.19 -13.91
N THR A 70 5.68 4.71 -14.17
CA THR A 70 5.16 5.88 -13.46
C THR A 70 4.59 5.48 -12.10
N LEU A 71 4.33 6.45 -11.24
CA LEU A 71 3.69 6.20 -9.93
C LEU A 71 2.31 5.53 -10.08
N GLU A 72 1.53 5.91 -11.08
CA GLU A 72 0.23 5.32 -11.36
C GLU A 72 0.35 3.89 -11.87
N GLN A 73 1.37 3.60 -12.69
CA GLN A 73 1.65 2.24 -13.17
C GLN A 73 2.08 1.35 -12.01
N ALA A 74 3.00 1.83 -11.14
CA ALA A 74 3.38 1.13 -9.92
C ALA A 74 2.17 0.82 -9.04
N ALA A 75 1.30 1.81 -8.81
CA ALA A 75 0.11 1.65 -7.99
C ALA A 75 -0.84 0.57 -8.56
N VAL A 76 -1.07 0.54 -9.87
CA VAL A 76 -1.92 -0.48 -10.50
C VAL A 76 -1.26 -1.86 -10.46
N ARG A 77 0.05 -1.94 -10.71
CA ARG A 77 0.82 -3.19 -10.67
C ARG A 77 0.79 -3.81 -9.28
N GLU A 78 1.19 -3.05 -8.26
CA GLU A 78 1.22 -3.52 -6.86
C GLU A 78 -0.16 -4.00 -6.39
N LEU A 79 -1.22 -3.24 -6.69
CA LEU A 79 -2.58 -3.64 -6.34
C LEU A 79 -2.96 -4.97 -6.99
N MET A 80 -2.62 -5.14 -8.29
CA MET A 80 -2.91 -6.37 -9.02
C MET A 80 -2.09 -7.55 -8.48
N GLU A 81 -0.81 -7.34 -8.21
CA GLU A 81 0.11 -8.39 -7.73
C GLU A 81 -0.30 -8.88 -6.36
N GLU A 82 -0.61 -7.97 -5.42
CA GLU A 82 -0.92 -8.32 -4.04
C GLU A 82 -2.38 -8.75 -3.80
N THR A 83 -3.33 -8.30 -4.64
CA THR A 83 -4.76 -8.49 -4.34
C THR A 83 -5.61 -9.02 -5.51
N ARG A 84 -5.07 -9.08 -6.72
CA ARG A 84 -5.79 -9.39 -7.97
C ARG A 84 -6.93 -8.39 -8.29
N VAL A 85 -6.93 -7.23 -7.66
CA VAL A 85 -7.89 -6.15 -7.90
C VAL A 85 -7.34 -5.17 -8.92
N VAL A 86 -8.21 -4.69 -9.82
CA VAL A 86 -7.86 -3.66 -10.83
C VAL A 86 -8.50 -2.34 -10.45
N ALA A 87 -7.67 -1.30 -10.30
CA ALA A 87 -8.14 0.07 -10.17
C ALA A 87 -8.38 0.69 -11.54
N ARG A 88 -9.57 1.29 -11.75
CA ARG A 88 -9.90 2.01 -13.00
C ARG A 88 -9.62 3.50 -12.92
N LYS A 89 -9.64 4.06 -11.72
CA LYS A 89 -9.42 5.48 -11.47
C LYS A 89 -8.61 5.64 -10.20
N LEU A 90 -7.50 6.37 -10.29
CA LEU A 90 -6.67 6.72 -9.16
C LEU A 90 -6.90 8.20 -8.79
N ILE A 91 -7.15 8.47 -7.53
CA ILE A 91 -7.31 9.82 -6.97
C ILE A 91 -6.09 10.08 -6.08
N PRO A 92 -5.21 11.03 -6.43
CA PRO A 92 -4.02 11.29 -5.62
C PRO A 92 -4.40 11.83 -4.23
N LEU A 93 -3.81 11.25 -3.21
CA LEU A 93 -3.93 11.71 -1.82
C LEU A 93 -2.81 12.66 -1.44
N GLY A 94 -1.61 12.43 -1.96
CA GLY A 94 -0.42 13.22 -1.72
C GLY A 94 0.81 12.37 -1.44
N ALA A 95 1.90 13.05 -1.09
CA ALA A 95 3.17 12.43 -0.69
C ALA A 95 3.26 12.34 0.85
N PHE A 96 3.69 11.19 1.34
CA PHE A 96 3.95 10.91 2.75
C PHE A 96 5.45 10.72 2.93
N SER A 97 6.10 11.68 3.59
CA SER A 97 7.55 11.78 3.62
C SER A 97 8.11 12.02 5.03
N THR A 98 7.35 11.69 6.07
CA THR A 98 7.82 11.79 7.46
C THR A 98 9.13 11.03 7.61
N VAL A 99 10.11 11.63 8.30
CA VAL A 99 11.39 10.99 8.56
C VAL A 99 11.14 9.74 9.40
N ASN A 100 11.82 8.64 9.04
CA ASN A 100 11.68 7.34 9.71
C ASN A 100 10.28 6.69 9.60
N ARG A 101 9.45 7.09 8.61
CA ARG A 101 8.19 6.39 8.33
C ARG A 101 8.39 4.91 7.99
N ASP A 102 9.55 4.57 7.46
CA ASP A 102 9.96 3.21 7.12
C ASP A 102 11.29 2.89 7.80
N PRO A 103 11.39 1.83 8.63
CA PRO A 103 12.62 1.48 9.32
C PRO A 103 13.73 0.97 8.40
N ARG A 104 13.43 0.62 7.14
CA ARG A 104 14.43 0.16 6.15
C ARG A 104 15.29 1.30 5.61
N GLY A 105 14.84 2.56 5.72
CA GLY A 105 15.58 3.73 5.25
C GLY A 105 14.69 4.91 4.88
N ARG A 106 15.26 5.85 4.15
CA ARG A 106 14.52 7.03 3.69
C ARG A 106 13.58 6.66 2.55
N VAL A 107 12.28 6.66 2.83
CA VAL A 107 11.22 6.36 1.86
C VAL A 107 10.26 7.54 1.75
N ILE A 108 9.85 7.86 0.53
CA ILE A 108 8.75 8.78 0.22
C ILE A 108 7.69 7.95 -0.49
N SER A 109 6.47 7.90 0.05
CA SER A 109 5.36 7.22 -0.59
C SER A 109 4.38 8.21 -1.19
N PHE A 110 3.98 7.95 -2.43
CA PHE A 110 2.88 8.63 -3.10
C PHE A 110 1.62 7.78 -2.98
N SER A 111 0.60 8.32 -2.32
CA SER A 111 -0.59 7.54 -2.04
C SER A 111 -1.76 7.95 -2.92
N TYR A 112 -2.56 6.96 -3.28
CA TYR A 112 -3.75 7.09 -4.10
C TYR A 112 -4.97 6.48 -3.42
N ALA A 113 -6.15 6.97 -3.75
CA ALA A 113 -7.41 6.34 -3.40
C ALA A 113 -8.11 5.83 -4.65
N THR A 114 -8.82 4.72 -4.53
CA THR A 114 -9.71 4.19 -5.54
C THR A 114 -10.94 3.56 -4.91
N GLU A 115 -12.06 3.62 -5.60
CA GLU A 115 -13.28 2.92 -5.21
C GLU A 115 -13.61 1.86 -6.27
N VAL A 116 -13.90 0.66 -5.82
CA VAL A 116 -14.24 -0.47 -6.67
C VAL A 116 -15.68 -0.96 -6.39
N PRO A 117 -16.32 -1.67 -7.33
CA PRO A 117 -17.64 -2.24 -7.11
C PRO A 117 -17.70 -3.16 -5.89
N SER A 118 -18.85 -3.24 -5.23
CA SER A 118 -19.08 -4.13 -4.08
C SER A 118 -18.84 -5.62 -4.41
N THR A 119 -19.02 -5.99 -5.66
CA THR A 119 -18.84 -7.35 -6.18
C THR A 119 -17.40 -7.69 -6.53
N THR A 120 -16.44 -6.74 -6.36
CA THR A 120 -15.04 -6.98 -6.68
C THR A 120 -14.50 -8.13 -5.85
N ARG A 121 -14.02 -9.16 -6.55
CA ARG A 121 -13.31 -10.29 -5.96
C ARG A 121 -11.86 -9.89 -5.73
N HIS A 122 -11.25 -10.47 -4.70
CA HIS A 122 -9.84 -10.30 -4.38
C HIS A 122 -9.26 -11.66 -4.01
N GLN A 123 -7.95 -11.76 -4.12
CA GLN A 123 -7.18 -12.94 -3.72
C GLN A 123 -5.80 -12.46 -3.32
N ALA A 124 -5.27 -12.96 -2.20
CA ALA A 124 -3.89 -12.68 -1.81
C ALA A 124 -2.93 -13.15 -2.91
N GLY A 125 -2.00 -12.28 -3.26
CA GLY A 125 -0.90 -12.60 -4.16
C GLY A 125 0.24 -13.31 -3.43
N ASP A 126 1.34 -13.57 -4.15
CA ASP A 126 2.45 -14.38 -3.62
C ASP A 126 3.20 -13.71 -2.46
N ASP A 127 3.27 -12.39 -2.44
CA ASP A 127 3.97 -11.59 -1.42
C ASP A 127 3.08 -11.18 -0.22
N ALA A 128 1.77 -11.42 -0.29
CA ALA A 128 0.84 -11.21 0.80
C ALA A 128 0.46 -12.54 1.48
N ALA A 129 0.42 -12.56 2.83
CA ALA A 129 -0.08 -13.73 3.56
C ALA A 129 -1.60 -13.84 3.46
N ALA A 130 -2.29 -12.70 3.38
CA ALA A 130 -3.74 -12.59 3.18
C ALA A 130 -4.10 -11.25 2.55
N ALA A 131 -5.27 -11.17 1.93
CA ALA A 131 -5.90 -9.93 1.52
C ALA A 131 -7.36 -9.97 1.97
N GLU A 132 -7.83 -8.92 2.68
CA GLU A 132 -9.17 -8.93 3.27
C GLU A 132 -9.80 -7.53 3.27
N TRP A 133 -11.13 -7.51 3.26
CA TRP A 133 -11.93 -6.29 3.41
C TRP A 133 -12.30 -6.04 4.86
N PHE A 134 -11.98 -4.85 5.36
CA PHE A 134 -12.30 -4.42 6.72
C PHE A 134 -13.25 -3.24 6.72
N PRO A 135 -14.28 -3.24 7.57
CA PRO A 135 -15.07 -2.03 7.81
C PRO A 135 -14.16 -0.87 8.20
N VAL A 136 -14.27 0.29 7.53
CA VAL A 136 -13.41 1.45 7.80
C VAL A 136 -13.49 1.93 9.25
N LYS A 137 -14.60 1.64 9.94
CA LYS A 137 -14.79 1.95 11.37
C LYS A 137 -14.07 0.99 12.33
N ARG A 138 -13.57 -0.18 11.84
CA ARG A 138 -13.00 -1.26 12.67
C ARG A 138 -11.78 -1.87 11.98
N LEU A 139 -10.74 -1.06 11.83
CA LEU A 139 -9.50 -1.50 11.20
C LEU A 139 -8.62 -2.26 12.20
N PRO A 140 -7.86 -3.26 11.73
CA PRO A 140 -6.88 -3.97 12.54
C PRO A 140 -5.66 -3.08 12.80
N LYS A 141 -4.66 -3.62 13.52
CA LYS A 141 -3.35 -2.97 13.67
C LYS A 141 -2.67 -2.81 12.31
N LEU A 142 -2.33 -1.58 11.99
CA LEU A 142 -1.72 -1.20 10.72
C LEU A 142 -0.19 -1.11 10.84
N ALA A 143 0.49 -1.45 9.74
CA ALA A 143 1.93 -1.24 9.58
C ALA A 143 2.24 0.21 9.22
N PHE A 144 3.49 0.63 9.43
CA PHE A 144 4.01 1.94 9.05
C PHE A 144 3.14 3.12 9.54
N ASP A 145 3.03 4.15 8.70
CA ASP A 145 2.15 5.32 8.87
C ASP A 145 0.83 5.19 8.08
N HIS A 146 0.42 3.97 7.73
CA HIS A 146 -0.77 3.72 6.92
C HIS A 146 -2.06 4.25 7.56
N ALA A 147 -2.12 4.35 8.88
CA ALA A 147 -3.23 5.02 9.58
C ALA A 147 -3.37 6.51 9.17
N GLU A 148 -2.25 7.21 8.96
CA GLU A 148 -2.24 8.62 8.52
C GLU A 148 -2.74 8.77 7.08
N ILE A 149 -2.31 7.86 6.19
CA ILE A 149 -2.76 7.80 4.80
C ILE A 149 -4.28 7.61 4.74
N ILE A 150 -4.81 6.65 5.51
CA ILE A 150 -6.25 6.37 5.60
C ILE A 150 -7.01 7.58 6.17
N ALA A 151 -6.46 8.24 7.20
CA ALA A 151 -7.07 9.44 7.76
C ALA A 151 -7.16 10.57 6.72
N THR A 152 -6.15 10.73 5.89
CA THR A 152 -6.15 11.69 4.78
C THR A 152 -7.22 11.37 3.73
N ALA A 153 -7.34 10.08 3.36
CA ALA A 153 -8.40 9.64 2.47
C ALA A 153 -9.80 9.91 3.05
N ARG A 154 -10.02 9.64 4.34
CA ARG A 154 -11.30 9.92 5.02
C ARG A 154 -11.68 11.39 4.95
N ARG A 155 -10.75 12.32 5.15
CA ARG A 155 -11.01 13.76 5.02
C ARG A 155 -11.47 14.12 3.59
N LYS A 156 -10.82 13.57 2.56
CA LYS A 156 -11.22 13.79 1.16
C LYS A 156 -12.60 13.20 0.85
N TRP A 157 -12.95 12.03 1.40
CA TRP A 157 -14.28 11.43 1.20
C TRP A 157 -15.40 12.27 1.81
N SER A 158 -15.19 12.83 3.00
CA SER A 158 -16.19 13.70 3.65
C SER A 158 -16.48 14.96 2.84
N LEU A 159 -15.47 15.50 2.14
CA LEU A 159 -15.64 16.68 1.28
C LEU A 159 -16.40 16.36 -0.03
N THR A 160 -16.36 15.12 -0.50
CA THR A 160 -17.07 14.70 -1.72
C THR A 160 -18.51 14.28 -1.47
N THR A 161 -18.86 13.81 -0.28
CA THR A 161 -20.23 13.39 0.09
C THR A 161 -21.16 14.57 0.39
N ASN A 162 -20.64 15.77 0.67
CA ASN A 162 -21.44 16.97 0.94
C ASN A 162 -21.80 17.79 -0.33
N ARG A 163 -21.62 17.24 -1.52
CA ARG A 163 -21.94 17.93 -2.80
C ARG A 163 -23.17 17.37 -3.52
N HIS A 164 -24.10 16.76 -2.77
CA HIS A 164 -25.41 16.36 -3.31
C HIS A 164 -26.53 16.93 -2.45
#